data_a1600b6befedab8a53b0a0d7db891bed
#
_entry.id   a1600b6befedab8a53b0a0d7db891bed
#
_cell.length_a   1.000
_cell.length_b   1.000
_cell.length_c   1.000
_cell.angle_alpha   90.00
_cell.angle_beta   90.00
_cell.angle_gamma   90.00
#
_symmetry.space_group_name_H-M   'P 1'
#
loop_
_entity.id
_entity.type
_entity.pdbx_description
1 polymer ?
#
loop_
_entity_poly.entity_id
_entity_poly.type
_entity_poly.pdbx_seq_one_letter_code
_entity_poly.pdbx_strand_id
1 'polypeptide(L)'
;KITHFLGIVDVYKQLIHYEKPKLFKVEPKYGKDYMEPDAFTIWRRSPFFIEVQKSVYSKKIMQDKINRYELYFHSQEWHNESWQPKGSKFFPSILIITDKQYDINSSNLRIFQASSISKFMDSLAVKA
;
A
#
# COMPACT_ATOMS: atom_id res chain seq x y z
N LYS A 1 -0.74 19.64 2.08
CA LYS A 1 -1.78 18.74 2.61
C LYS A 1 -2.90 18.49 1.59
N ILE A 2 -3.40 19.56 0.98
CA ILE A 2 -4.46 19.43 -0.03
C ILE A 2 -3.96 18.63 -1.21
N THR A 3 -2.75 18.93 -1.69
CA THR A 3 -2.14 18.18 -2.81
C THR A 3 -2.00 16.70 -2.48
N HIS A 4 -1.58 16.39 -1.26
CA HIS A 4 -1.43 15.02 -0.81
C HIS A 4 -2.78 14.30 -0.79
N PHE A 5 -3.80 14.95 -0.22
CA PHE A 5 -5.14 14.37 -0.17
C PHE A 5 -5.70 14.15 -1.58
N LEU A 6 -5.50 15.11 -2.48
CA LEU A 6 -5.96 14.96 -3.86
C LEU A 6 -5.27 13.77 -4.56
N GLY A 7 -4.02 13.51 -4.22
CA GLY A 7 -3.32 12.34 -4.73
C GLY A 7 -3.98 11.04 -4.29
N ILE A 8 -4.44 10.98 -3.05
CA ILE A 8 -5.16 9.81 -2.52
C ILE A 8 -6.50 9.65 -3.24
N VAL A 9 -7.23 10.76 -3.42
CA VAL A 9 -8.51 10.74 -4.13
C VAL A 9 -8.32 10.28 -5.58
N ASP A 10 -7.26 10.73 -6.22
CA ASP A 10 -6.96 10.33 -7.59
C ASP A 10 -6.72 8.81 -7.69
N VAL A 11 -5.98 8.24 -6.75
CA VAL A 11 -5.78 6.79 -6.70
C VAL A 11 -7.10 6.07 -6.53
N TYR A 12 -7.97 6.56 -5.65
CA TYR A 12 -9.29 5.96 -5.46
C TYR A 12 -10.08 5.94 -6.76
N LYS A 13 -10.08 7.06 -7.50
CA LYS A 13 -10.77 7.13 -8.80
C LYS A 13 -10.18 6.14 -9.80
N GLN A 14 -8.86 5.99 -9.81
CA GLN A 14 -8.20 5.01 -10.69
C GLN A 14 -8.63 3.59 -10.34
N LEU A 15 -8.72 3.25 -9.05
CA LEU A 15 -9.18 1.92 -8.63
C LEU A 15 -10.59 1.65 -9.12
N ILE A 16 -11.51 2.61 -8.95
CA ILE A 16 -12.90 2.48 -9.36
C ILE A 16 -13.03 2.21 -10.85
N HIS A 17 -12.13 2.77 -11.65
CA HIS A 17 -12.13 2.56 -13.10
C HIS A 17 -12.09 1.06 -13.44
N TYR A 18 -11.41 0.26 -12.65
CA TYR A 18 -11.33 -1.19 -12.84
C TYR A 18 -12.38 -1.93 -12.05
N GLU A 19 -12.49 -1.62 -10.77
CA GLU A 19 -13.44 -2.25 -9.87
C GLU A 19 -13.58 -1.39 -8.63
N LYS A 20 -14.80 -1.23 -8.13
CA LYS A 20 -15.02 -0.47 -6.90
C LYS A 20 -14.40 -1.21 -5.70
N PRO A 21 -13.57 -0.55 -4.89
CA PRO A 21 -13.05 -1.16 -3.68
C PRO A 21 -14.17 -1.57 -2.73
N LYS A 22 -14.03 -2.72 -2.11
CA LYS A 22 -14.94 -3.16 -1.06
C LYS A 22 -14.79 -2.31 0.19
N LEU A 23 -13.56 -1.84 0.43
CA LEU A 23 -13.21 -0.99 1.57
C LEU A 23 -12.09 -0.05 1.13
N PHE A 24 -12.18 1.21 1.54
CA PHE A 24 -11.12 2.18 1.29
C PHE A 24 -11.06 3.14 2.47
N LYS A 25 -9.96 3.08 3.23
CA LYS A 25 -9.74 3.94 4.40
C LYS A 25 -8.61 4.90 4.10
N VAL A 26 -8.84 6.19 4.36
CA VAL A 26 -7.85 7.24 4.15
C VAL A 26 -7.06 7.44 5.43
N GLU A 27 -5.73 7.40 5.31
CA GLU A 27 -4.79 7.65 6.40
C GLU A 27 -5.11 6.88 7.69
N PRO A 28 -5.30 5.56 7.61
CA PRO A 28 -5.55 4.77 8.81
C PRO A 28 -4.32 4.77 9.74
N LYS A 29 -4.56 4.64 11.05
CA LYS A 29 -3.49 4.60 12.04
C LYS A 29 -3.43 3.23 12.69
N TYR A 30 -2.22 2.73 12.93
CA TYR A 30 -2.01 1.38 13.47
C TYR A 30 -1.25 1.37 14.78
N GLY A 31 -0.46 2.40 15.06
CA GLY A 31 0.29 2.51 16.29
C GLY A 31 1.50 3.42 16.12
N LYS A 32 2.06 3.84 17.25
CA LYS A 32 3.07 4.89 17.30
C LYS A 32 4.29 4.65 16.41
N ASP A 33 4.81 3.42 16.42
CA ASP A 33 6.05 3.12 15.71
C ASP A 33 5.82 2.41 14.39
N TYR A 34 4.58 2.17 14.04
CA TYR A 34 4.21 1.47 12.83
C TYR A 34 4.06 2.44 11.67
N MET A 35 3.90 1.90 10.48
CA MET A 35 3.73 2.67 9.27
C MET A 35 2.46 3.53 9.33
N GLU A 36 2.46 4.58 8.52
CA GLU A 36 1.30 5.46 8.33
C GLU A 36 0.96 5.50 6.84
N PRO A 37 0.26 4.48 6.34
CA PRO A 37 -0.06 4.44 4.92
C PRO A 37 -1.04 5.57 4.55
N ASP A 38 -1.00 5.98 3.30
CA ASP A 38 -1.93 6.99 2.80
C ASP A 38 -3.33 6.41 2.69
N ALA A 39 -3.44 5.11 2.41
CA ALA A 39 -4.73 4.43 2.38
C ALA A 39 -4.57 2.95 2.67
N PHE A 40 -5.65 2.33 3.12
CA PHE A 40 -5.81 0.89 3.15
C PHE A 40 -7.03 0.54 2.33
N THR A 41 -6.93 -0.45 1.47
CA THR A 41 -8.05 -0.85 0.63
C THR A 41 -8.13 -2.36 0.51
N ILE A 42 -9.38 -2.85 0.36
CA ILE A 42 -9.63 -4.20 -0.12
C ILE A 42 -10.18 -4.03 -1.52
N TRP A 43 -9.41 -4.48 -2.51
CA TRP A 43 -9.71 -4.25 -3.90
C TRP A 43 -9.38 -5.49 -4.70
N ARG A 44 -10.34 -5.93 -5.51
CA ARG A 44 -10.21 -7.16 -6.29
C ARG A 44 -9.84 -8.34 -5.40
N ARG A 45 -10.50 -8.43 -4.24
CA ARG A 45 -10.36 -9.49 -3.22
C ARG A 45 -9.00 -9.51 -2.51
N SER A 46 -8.21 -8.44 -2.65
CA SER A 46 -6.89 -8.39 -2.04
C SER A 46 -6.74 -7.16 -1.17
N PRO A 47 -6.11 -7.28 0.00
CA PRO A 47 -5.82 -6.11 0.83
C PRO A 47 -4.53 -5.44 0.38
N PHE A 48 -4.55 -4.11 0.37
CA PHE A 48 -3.39 -3.28 -0.01
C PHE A 48 -3.22 -2.13 0.96
N PHE A 49 -1.97 -1.88 1.35
CA PHE A 49 -1.56 -0.58 1.86
C PHE A 49 -1.08 0.23 0.68
N ILE A 50 -1.54 1.48 0.57
CA ILE A 50 -1.18 2.35 -0.55
C ILE A 50 -0.38 3.54 -0.03
N GLU A 51 0.77 3.79 -0.69
CA GLU A 51 1.59 4.96 -0.46
C GLU A 51 1.60 5.78 -1.74
N VAL A 52 1.23 7.06 -1.64
CA VAL A 52 1.24 7.96 -2.80
C VAL A 52 2.45 8.86 -2.66
N GLN A 53 3.50 8.55 -3.43
CA GLN A 53 4.78 9.22 -3.29
C GLN A 53 4.98 10.21 -4.44
N LYS A 54 4.60 11.48 -4.21
CA LYS A 54 4.72 12.54 -5.21
C LYS A 54 6.10 13.19 -5.20
N SER A 55 6.71 13.33 -4.01
CA SER A 55 8.04 13.92 -3.88
C SER A 55 9.10 12.83 -4.01
N VAL A 56 10.30 13.23 -4.43
CA VAL A 56 11.42 12.29 -4.49
C VAL A 56 12.08 12.23 -3.11
N TYR A 57 12.02 11.05 -2.50
CA TYR A 57 12.71 10.79 -1.24
C TYR A 57 14.04 10.08 -1.50
N SER A 58 14.94 10.14 -0.54
CA SER A 58 16.17 9.36 -0.60
C SER A 58 15.84 7.89 -0.38
N LYS A 59 16.76 7.01 -0.82
CA LYS A 59 16.66 5.58 -0.56
C LYS A 59 16.51 5.28 0.93
N LYS A 60 17.26 6.02 1.77
CA LYS A 60 17.20 5.82 3.22
C LYS A 60 15.81 6.12 3.78
N ILE A 61 15.19 7.21 3.37
CA ILE A 61 13.85 7.58 3.83
C ILE A 61 12.84 6.53 3.42
N MET A 62 12.91 6.06 2.18
CA MET A 62 11.99 5.03 1.70
C MET A 62 12.21 3.70 2.43
N GLN A 63 13.47 3.33 2.68
CA GLN A 63 13.77 2.11 3.42
C GLN A 63 13.26 2.21 4.86
N ASP A 64 13.38 3.39 5.49
CA ASP A 64 12.85 3.61 6.84
C ASP A 64 11.33 3.44 6.87
N LYS A 65 10.62 3.92 5.84
CA LYS A 65 9.18 3.68 5.73
C LYS A 65 8.86 2.19 5.67
N ILE A 66 9.59 1.46 4.84
CA ILE A 66 9.39 0.01 4.71
C ILE A 66 9.69 -0.71 6.01
N ASN A 67 10.73 -0.28 6.73
CA ASN A 67 11.08 -0.87 8.01
C ASN A 67 9.94 -0.74 9.04
N ARG A 68 9.15 0.32 8.96
CA ARG A 68 7.99 0.47 9.85
C ARG A 68 6.88 -0.53 9.51
N TYR A 69 6.73 -0.90 8.23
CA TYR A 69 5.85 -1.99 7.84
C TYR A 69 6.36 -3.32 8.38
N GLU A 70 7.68 -3.52 8.37
CA GLU A 70 8.27 -4.74 8.93
C GLU A 70 7.98 -4.86 10.42
N LEU A 71 8.07 -3.75 11.16
CA LEU A 71 7.73 -3.76 12.59
C LEU A 71 6.27 -4.19 12.80
N TYR A 72 5.37 -3.66 12.00
CA TYR A 72 3.96 -4.03 12.09
C TYR A 72 3.76 -5.50 11.73
N PHE A 73 4.45 -5.97 10.69
CA PHE A 73 4.38 -7.38 10.30
C PHE A 73 4.78 -8.30 11.46
N HIS A 74 5.89 -8.00 12.12
CA HIS A 74 6.38 -8.82 13.22
C HIS A 74 5.52 -8.73 14.48
N SER A 75 4.74 -7.67 14.64
CA SER A 75 3.85 -7.51 15.78
C SER A 75 2.72 -8.53 15.78
N GLN A 76 2.35 -9.01 14.62
CA GLN A 76 1.18 -9.88 14.38
C GLN A 76 -0.16 -9.25 14.76
N GLU A 77 -0.19 -7.93 15.07
CA GLU A 77 -1.44 -7.24 15.39
C GLU A 77 -2.41 -7.26 14.22
N TRP A 78 -1.89 -7.35 12.98
CA TRP A 78 -2.72 -7.42 11.78
C TRP A 78 -3.61 -8.67 11.74
N HIS A 79 -3.27 -9.71 12.52
CA HIS A 79 -4.12 -10.90 12.61
C HIS A 79 -5.50 -10.56 13.18
N ASN A 80 -5.59 -9.50 13.97
CA ASN A 80 -6.83 -9.12 14.68
C ASN A 80 -7.71 -8.15 13.89
N GLU A 81 -7.29 -7.76 12.69
CA GLU A 81 -8.09 -6.84 11.87
C GLU A 81 -9.40 -7.50 11.46
N SER A 82 -10.48 -6.70 11.49
CA SER A 82 -11.83 -7.23 11.25
C SER A 82 -12.04 -7.79 9.85
N TRP A 83 -11.24 -7.35 8.88
CA TRP A 83 -11.34 -7.83 7.50
C TRP A 83 -10.64 -9.18 7.29
N GLN A 84 -9.86 -9.65 8.26
CA GLN A 84 -9.15 -10.93 8.13
C GLN A 84 -10.12 -12.11 8.03
N PRO A 85 -9.82 -13.12 7.20
CA PRO A 85 -10.61 -14.33 7.19
C PRO A 85 -10.40 -15.13 8.47
N LYS A 86 -11.29 -16.06 8.74
CA LYS A 86 -11.20 -16.89 9.96
C LYS A 86 -10.04 -17.87 9.91
N GLY A 87 -9.66 -18.31 8.73
CA GLY A 87 -8.55 -19.26 8.58
C GLY A 87 -7.20 -18.56 8.53
N SER A 88 -6.43 -18.86 7.49
CA SER A 88 -5.12 -18.25 7.30
C SER A 88 -5.22 -16.73 7.20
N LYS A 89 -4.29 -16.04 7.89
CA LYS A 89 -4.27 -14.58 7.88
C LYS A 89 -3.37 -14.08 6.75
N PHE A 90 -3.69 -12.89 6.23
CA PHE A 90 -2.96 -12.30 5.12
C PHE A 90 -2.41 -10.94 5.52
N PHE A 91 -1.14 -10.71 5.21
CA PHE A 91 -0.58 -9.37 5.33
C PHE A 91 -0.82 -8.64 4.01
N PRO A 92 -1.34 -7.40 4.04
CA PRO A 92 -1.61 -6.67 2.80
C PRO A 92 -0.36 -6.47 1.97
N SER A 93 -0.50 -6.49 0.65
CA SER A 93 0.57 -6.05 -0.24
C SER A 93 0.73 -4.54 -0.10
N ILE A 94 1.94 -4.04 -0.31
CA ILE A 94 2.22 -2.62 -0.25
C ILE A 94 2.36 -2.13 -1.69
N LEU A 95 1.54 -1.14 -2.07
CA LEU A 95 1.57 -0.56 -3.40
C LEU A 95 2.01 0.90 -3.28
N ILE A 96 3.18 1.18 -3.83
CA ILE A 96 3.74 2.52 -3.84
C ILE A 96 3.48 3.14 -5.21
N ILE A 97 2.69 4.20 -5.24
CA ILE A 97 2.45 4.96 -6.47
C ILE A 97 3.53 6.03 -6.54
N THR A 98 4.46 5.85 -7.43
CA THR A 98 5.66 6.68 -7.54
C THR A 98 6.19 6.69 -8.97
N ASP A 99 6.72 7.84 -9.39
CA ASP A 99 7.37 7.94 -10.69
C ASP A 99 8.80 7.40 -10.64
N LYS A 100 9.42 7.43 -9.46
CA LYS A 100 10.76 6.92 -9.27
C LYS A 100 10.73 5.50 -8.73
N GLN A 101 11.50 4.60 -9.33
CA GLN A 101 11.66 3.25 -8.83
C GLN A 101 12.71 3.25 -7.70
N TYR A 102 12.31 2.86 -6.50
CA TYR A 102 13.21 2.79 -5.35
C TYR A 102 13.81 1.39 -5.20
N ASP A 103 15.08 1.35 -4.82
CA ASP A 103 15.76 0.10 -4.49
C ASP A 103 15.56 -0.15 -2.99
N ILE A 104 14.49 -0.86 -2.65
CA ILE A 104 14.12 -1.14 -1.28
C ILE A 104 14.01 -2.65 -1.09
N ASN A 105 14.40 -3.11 0.08
CA ASN A 105 14.50 -4.54 0.38
C ASN A 105 13.58 -4.93 1.53
N SER A 106 12.93 -6.07 1.38
CA SER A 106 12.16 -6.71 2.44
C SER A 106 12.08 -8.20 2.16
N SER A 107 12.28 -9.01 3.20
CA SER A 107 12.17 -10.45 3.08
C SER A 107 10.75 -10.95 3.36
N ASN A 108 9.92 -10.14 4.02
CA ASN A 108 8.59 -10.56 4.48
C ASN A 108 7.45 -9.91 3.73
N LEU A 109 7.70 -8.79 3.06
CA LEU A 109 6.64 -7.96 2.49
C LEU A 109 6.61 -8.08 0.98
N ARG A 110 5.40 -8.07 0.43
CA ARG A 110 5.21 -7.99 -1.02
C ARG A 110 5.02 -6.52 -1.36
N ILE A 111 5.98 -5.95 -2.09
CA ILE A 111 6.00 -4.53 -2.42
C ILE A 111 5.93 -4.35 -3.92
N PHE A 112 4.98 -3.54 -4.37
CA PHE A 112 4.84 -3.16 -5.77
C PHE A 112 5.09 -1.67 -5.90
N GLN A 113 5.72 -1.26 -6.98
CA GLN A 113 5.94 0.14 -7.31
C GLN A 113 5.47 0.40 -8.73
N ALA A 114 4.65 1.43 -8.91
CA ALA A 114 4.14 1.78 -10.23
C ALA A 114 3.78 3.26 -10.24
N SER A 115 3.80 3.88 -11.41
CA SER A 115 3.47 5.31 -11.53
C SER A 115 1.98 5.57 -11.47
N SER A 116 1.15 4.54 -11.69
CA SER A 116 -0.31 4.66 -11.66
C SER A 116 -0.92 3.29 -11.46
N ILE A 117 -2.21 3.25 -11.16
CA ILE A 117 -2.94 1.97 -11.08
C ILE A 117 -2.95 1.30 -12.45
N SER A 118 -3.08 2.07 -13.52
CA SER A 118 -3.02 1.51 -14.88
C SER A 118 -1.70 0.78 -15.12
N LYS A 119 -0.57 1.40 -14.75
CA LYS A 119 0.73 0.78 -14.91
C LYS A 119 0.90 -0.44 -14.01
N PHE A 120 0.34 -0.39 -12.80
CA PHE A 120 0.32 -1.55 -11.92
C PHE A 120 -0.42 -2.71 -12.57
N MET A 121 -1.60 -2.45 -13.14
CA MET A 121 -2.39 -3.47 -13.81
C MET A 121 -1.66 -4.05 -15.03
N ASP A 122 -0.99 -3.19 -15.81
CA ASP A 122 -0.17 -3.64 -16.94
C ASP A 122 0.94 -4.60 -16.48
N SER A 123 1.58 -4.30 -15.35
CA SER A 123 2.67 -5.15 -14.84
C SER A 123 2.16 -6.53 -14.44
N LEU A 124 0.95 -6.63 -13.91
CA LEU A 124 0.35 -7.91 -13.57
C LEU A 124 0.00 -8.71 -14.83
N ALA A 125 -0.51 -8.05 -15.86
CA ALA A 125 -0.87 -8.70 -17.12
C ALA A 125 0.36 -9.32 -17.81
N VAL A 126 1.50 -8.63 -17.76
CA VAL A 126 2.75 -9.11 -18.36
C VAL A 126 3.21 -10.42 -17.70
N LYS A 127 2.94 -10.58 -16.39
CA LYS A 127 3.35 -11.78 -15.65
C LYS A 127 2.40 -12.95 -15.83
N ALA A 128 1.24 -12.69 -16.35
CA ALA A 128 0.29 -13.74 -16.66
C ALA A 128 0.66 -14.43 -17.97
#